data_0a13470bee0ccb52b37575678aa22957
#
_entry.id   0a13470bee0ccb52b37575678aa22957
#
_cell.length_a   1.000
_cell.length_b   1.000
_cell.length_c   1.000
_cell.angle_alpha   90.00
_cell.angle_beta   90.00
_cell.angle_gamma   90.00
#
_symmetry.space_group_name_H-M   'P 1'
#
loop_
_entity.id
_entity.type
_entity.pdbx_description
1 polymer ?
#
loop_
_entity_poly.entity_id
_entity_poly.type
_entity_poly.pdbx_seq_one_letter_code
_entity_poly.pdbx_strand_id
1 'polypeptide(L)'
;KALDNPNIIKSAFNAQFERVCLSRYVGHRLNPAGWHCSRVWSATLGLPLSLRDVGSVLGLPRQKITAGKELVRYFCTPCKPTKSNQNRTRNFPYHAPNKCQQFKQYNQRDVEVKMEITQKLERFPVPQNEWENYWMDQNINDRGIRIDQQLVNNAIKCQSVFHDQYRTCQTGHSPTRLSK
;
A
#
# COMPACT_ATOMS: atom_id res chain seq x y z
N LYS A 1 5.70 -19.29 -12.37
CA LYS A 1 6.50 -20.46 -11.86
C LYS A 1 7.20 -20.14 -10.54
N ALA A 2 7.99 -19.03 -10.41
CA ALA A 2 8.69 -18.73 -9.15
C ALA A 2 7.74 -18.25 -8.03
N LEU A 3 6.70 -17.50 -8.38
CA LEU A 3 5.74 -16.95 -7.41
C LEU A 3 4.92 -18.04 -6.70
N ASP A 4 4.62 -19.13 -7.40
CA ASP A 4 3.82 -20.26 -6.88
C ASP A 4 4.66 -21.34 -6.21
N ASN A 5 5.97 -21.29 -6.39
CA ASN A 5 6.86 -22.31 -5.82
C ASN A 5 7.00 -22.11 -4.29
N PRO A 6 6.53 -23.07 -3.47
CA PRO A 6 6.62 -22.96 -2.01
C PRO A 6 8.06 -22.99 -1.47
N ASN A 7 9.00 -23.57 -2.24
CA ASN A 7 10.40 -23.67 -1.84
C ASN A 7 11.21 -22.39 -2.13
N ILE A 8 10.59 -21.39 -2.77
CA ILE A 8 11.22 -20.10 -3.04
C ILE A 8 10.65 -19.07 -2.07
N ILE A 9 11.49 -18.54 -1.20
CA ILE A 9 11.12 -17.41 -0.34
C ILE A 9 11.05 -16.13 -1.19
N LYS A 10 9.88 -15.50 -1.19
CA LYS A 10 9.64 -14.18 -1.79
C LYS A 10 9.80 -13.12 -0.72
N SER A 11 10.57 -12.09 -0.98
CA SER A 11 10.83 -11.06 0.02
C SER A 11 10.69 -9.66 -0.55
N ALA A 12 9.94 -8.81 0.17
CA ALA A 12 9.78 -7.39 -0.15
C ALA A 12 9.69 -6.54 1.12
N PHE A 13 9.85 -5.21 0.98
CA PHE A 13 9.57 -4.28 2.06
C PHE A 13 8.10 -3.89 1.99
N ASN A 14 7.27 -4.36 2.91
CA ASN A 14 5.80 -4.36 2.86
C ASN A 14 5.23 -5.43 1.91
N ALA A 15 5.72 -6.66 2.04
CA ALA A 15 5.47 -7.78 1.12
C ALA A 15 3.98 -8.12 0.89
N GLN A 16 3.07 -7.69 1.76
CA GLN A 16 1.62 -7.78 1.55
C GLN A 16 1.21 -7.07 0.28
N PHE A 17 1.74 -5.86 0.04
CA PHE A 17 1.39 -5.07 -1.14
C PHE A 17 1.78 -5.79 -2.42
N GLU A 18 3.03 -6.25 -2.51
CA GLU A 18 3.52 -6.98 -3.68
C GLU A 18 2.75 -8.29 -3.89
N ARG A 19 2.50 -9.05 -2.82
CA ARG A 19 1.75 -10.31 -2.90
C ARG A 19 0.34 -10.10 -3.42
N VAL A 20 -0.38 -9.11 -2.91
CA VAL A 20 -1.77 -8.82 -3.32
C VAL A 20 -1.82 -8.32 -4.78
N CYS A 21 -0.92 -7.40 -5.15
CA CYS A 21 -0.82 -6.89 -6.52
C CYS A 21 -0.47 -8.01 -7.51
N LEU A 22 0.49 -8.85 -7.17
CA LEU A 22 0.89 -9.99 -8.00
C LEU A 22 -0.19 -11.06 -8.06
N SER A 23 -0.91 -11.33 -6.97
CA SER A 23 -2.09 -12.22 -6.98
C SER A 23 -3.13 -11.74 -7.99
N ARG A 24 -3.38 -10.44 -8.05
CA ARG A 24 -4.31 -9.87 -9.01
C ARG A 24 -3.80 -9.99 -10.45
N TYR A 25 -2.51 -9.80 -10.65
CA TYR A 25 -1.89 -9.91 -11.97
C TYR A 25 -1.89 -11.35 -12.52
N VAL A 26 -1.59 -12.35 -11.67
CA VAL A 26 -1.56 -13.77 -12.09
C VAL A 26 -2.95 -14.42 -12.10
N GLY A 27 -3.98 -13.74 -11.61
CA GLY A 27 -5.37 -14.20 -11.65
C GLY A 27 -5.77 -15.17 -10.52
N HIS A 28 -4.89 -15.45 -9.58
CA HIS A 28 -5.19 -16.27 -8.39
C HIS A 28 -4.46 -15.76 -7.15
N ARG A 29 -4.95 -16.17 -5.99
CA ARG A 29 -4.37 -15.79 -4.70
C ARG A 29 -3.04 -16.51 -4.47
N LEU A 30 -1.97 -15.74 -4.27
CA LEU A 30 -0.68 -16.26 -3.84
C LEU A 30 -0.70 -16.56 -2.34
N ASN A 31 -0.29 -17.78 -1.96
CA ASN A 31 -0.22 -18.18 -0.57
C ASN A 31 0.74 -17.26 0.21
N PRO A 32 0.34 -16.71 1.38
CA PRO A 32 1.23 -15.92 2.23
C PRO A 32 2.45 -16.68 2.72
N ALA A 33 2.34 -17.98 2.95
CA ALA A 33 3.47 -18.82 3.35
C ALA A 33 4.61 -18.72 2.32
N GLY A 34 5.82 -18.51 2.79
CA GLY A 34 6.97 -18.26 1.92
C GLY A 34 7.14 -16.81 1.45
N TRP A 35 6.31 -15.90 1.94
CA TRP A 35 6.53 -14.45 1.79
C TRP A 35 7.11 -13.87 3.09
N HIS A 36 8.29 -13.28 2.98
CA HIS A 36 8.95 -12.59 4.09
C HIS A 36 8.89 -11.07 3.88
N CYS A 37 8.51 -10.36 4.91
CA CYS A 37 8.39 -8.91 4.90
C CYS A 37 9.55 -8.26 5.66
N SER A 38 10.43 -7.54 4.96
CA SER A 38 11.55 -6.86 5.61
C SER A 38 11.10 -5.75 6.57
N ARG A 39 9.88 -5.23 6.42
CA ARG A 39 9.27 -4.31 7.37
C ARG A 39 8.93 -5.00 8.69
N VAL A 40 8.40 -6.23 8.64
CA VAL A 40 8.19 -7.06 9.86
C VAL A 40 9.51 -7.37 10.50
N TRP A 41 10.51 -7.78 9.72
CA TRP A 41 11.86 -8.01 10.22
C TRP A 41 12.45 -6.77 10.91
N SER A 42 12.30 -5.60 10.30
CA SER A 42 12.72 -4.34 10.94
C SER A 42 11.98 -4.09 12.27
N ALA A 43 10.68 -4.37 12.31
CA ALA A 43 9.85 -4.21 13.51
C ALA A 43 10.32 -5.10 14.67
N THR A 44 10.65 -6.37 14.40
CA THR A 44 11.16 -7.30 15.45
C THR A 44 12.48 -6.85 16.06
N LEU A 45 13.23 -6.03 15.34
CA LEU A 45 14.50 -5.47 15.79
C LEU A 45 14.39 -4.04 16.36
N GLY A 46 13.16 -3.52 16.52
CA GLY A 46 12.93 -2.15 16.99
C GLY A 46 13.34 -1.05 16.01
N LEU A 47 13.54 -1.39 14.74
CA LEU A 47 13.88 -0.42 13.69
C LEU A 47 12.64 0.30 13.16
N PRO A 48 12.81 1.46 12.51
CA PRO A 48 11.69 2.17 11.85
C PRO A 48 10.93 1.31 10.84
N LEU A 49 9.66 1.69 10.55
CA LEU A 49 8.77 0.94 9.65
C LEU A 49 8.73 1.48 8.21
N SER A 50 9.62 2.38 7.84
CA SER A 50 9.74 2.87 6.48
C SER A 50 11.09 2.47 5.87
N LEU A 51 11.09 2.09 4.60
CA LEU A 51 12.30 1.70 3.86
C LEU A 51 13.40 2.78 3.94
N ARG A 52 12.99 4.05 3.86
CA ARG A 52 13.89 5.20 3.95
C ARG A 52 14.57 5.29 5.31
N ASP A 53 13.76 5.23 6.37
CA ASP A 53 14.26 5.47 7.73
C ASP A 53 15.10 4.30 8.22
N VAL A 54 14.73 3.06 7.86
CA VAL A 54 15.59 1.88 8.11
C VAL A 54 16.92 2.03 7.40
N GLY A 55 16.93 2.42 6.13
CA GLY A 55 18.16 2.65 5.38
C GLY A 55 19.03 3.73 6.03
N SER A 56 18.43 4.80 6.54
CA SER A 56 19.13 5.87 7.25
C SER A 56 19.76 5.39 8.57
N VAL A 57 18.98 4.69 9.40
CA VAL A 57 19.46 4.15 10.70
C VAL A 57 20.58 3.13 10.50
N LEU A 58 20.48 2.30 9.45
CA LEU A 58 21.53 1.32 9.12
C LEU A 58 22.75 1.93 8.39
N GLY A 59 22.77 3.25 8.17
CA GLY A 59 23.89 3.94 7.51
C GLY A 59 24.11 3.47 6.08
N LEU A 60 23.05 3.22 5.31
CA LEU A 60 23.18 2.79 3.92
C LEU A 60 23.62 3.95 3.05
N PRO A 61 24.65 3.76 2.16
CA PRO A 61 25.13 4.79 1.25
C PRO A 61 24.11 5.17 0.19
N ARG A 62 23.21 4.24 -0.16
CA ARG A 62 22.14 4.41 -1.13
C ARG A 62 20.83 4.64 -0.42
N GLN A 63 20.31 5.86 -0.54
CA GLN A 63 19.03 6.21 0.03
C GLN A 63 17.91 6.22 -1.01
N LYS A 64 16.67 6.07 -0.55
CA LYS A 64 15.48 6.15 -1.39
C LYS A 64 15.39 7.50 -2.12
N ILE A 65 15.05 7.46 -3.41
CA ILE A 65 14.84 8.66 -4.23
C ILE A 65 13.55 9.37 -3.79
N THR A 66 13.66 10.64 -3.41
CA THR A 66 12.50 11.43 -2.88
C THR A 66 11.45 11.76 -3.94
N ALA A 67 11.85 11.88 -5.22
CA ALA A 67 10.94 12.18 -6.34
C ALA A 67 9.91 11.07 -6.66
N GLY A 68 10.00 9.92 -6.02
CA GLY A 68 9.14 8.77 -6.31
C GLY A 68 7.64 8.99 -6.08
N LYS A 69 7.26 9.85 -5.11
CA LYS A 69 5.85 10.13 -4.82
C LYS A 69 5.09 10.72 -6.02
N GLU A 70 5.71 11.63 -6.74
CA GLU A 70 5.11 12.24 -7.93
C GLU A 70 4.96 11.25 -9.08
N LEU A 71 5.96 10.38 -9.26
CA LEU A 71 5.95 9.33 -10.28
C LEU A 71 4.88 8.27 -9.98
N VAL A 72 4.76 7.84 -8.72
CA VAL A 72 3.69 6.94 -8.27
C VAL A 72 2.33 7.59 -8.50
N ARG A 73 2.15 8.86 -8.11
CA ARG A 73 0.90 9.58 -8.34
C ARG A 73 0.56 9.67 -9.83
N TYR A 74 1.55 9.93 -10.68
CA TYR A 74 1.35 10.06 -12.11
C TYR A 74 0.92 8.76 -12.78
N PHE A 75 1.55 7.62 -12.47
CA PHE A 75 1.29 6.35 -13.15
C PHE A 75 0.27 5.46 -12.44
N CYS A 76 0.17 5.53 -11.11
CA CYS A 76 -0.63 4.60 -10.31
C CYS A 76 -1.97 5.18 -9.83
N THR A 77 -2.17 6.52 -9.96
CA THR A 77 -3.44 7.15 -9.59
C THR A 77 -4.26 7.51 -10.84
N PRO A 78 -5.57 7.24 -10.85
CA PRO A 78 -6.44 7.70 -11.94
C PRO A 78 -6.35 9.21 -12.12
N CYS A 79 -6.31 9.68 -13.36
CA CYS A 79 -6.36 11.10 -13.68
C CYS A 79 -7.76 11.52 -14.12
N LYS A 80 -8.13 12.79 -13.86
CA LYS A 80 -9.40 13.33 -14.32
C LYS A 80 -9.40 13.46 -15.86
N PRO A 81 -10.46 13.00 -16.56
CA PRO A 81 -10.61 13.22 -17.99
C PRO A 81 -10.69 14.72 -18.28
N THR A 82 -9.92 15.19 -19.23
CA THR A 82 -9.92 16.57 -19.73
C THR A 82 -9.71 16.59 -21.22
N LYS A 83 -10.11 17.65 -21.92
CA LYS A 83 -9.85 17.79 -23.37
C LYS A 83 -8.34 17.74 -23.68
N SER A 84 -7.50 18.31 -22.82
CA SER A 84 -6.04 18.35 -23.00
C SER A 84 -5.39 16.96 -22.85
N ASN A 85 -5.99 16.05 -22.09
CA ASN A 85 -5.47 14.70 -21.93
C ASN A 85 -6.26 13.66 -22.76
N GLN A 86 -7.02 14.10 -23.77
CA GLN A 86 -7.83 13.21 -24.62
C GLN A 86 -8.86 12.37 -23.84
N ASN A 87 -9.42 12.94 -22.78
CA ASN A 87 -10.38 12.30 -21.89
C ASN A 87 -9.89 10.98 -21.23
N ARG A 88 -8.58 10.80 -21.12
CA ARG A 88 -8.04 9.60 -20.46
C ARG A 88 -8.22 9.66 -18.95
N THR A 89 -8.41 8.49 -18.36
CA THR A 89 -8.52 8.30 -16.91
C THR A 89 -7.25 7.72 -16.30
N ARG A 90 -6.25 7.35 -17.14
CA ARG A 90 -5.00 6.73 -16.70
C ARG A 90 -3.83 7.18 -17.57
N ASN A 91 -2.66 7.35 -16.94
CA ASN A 91 -1.41 7.60 -17.65
C ASN A 91 -0.68 6.29 -17.92
N PHE A 92 -0.24 6.10 -19.16
CA PHE A 92 0.55 4.96 -19.61
C PHE A 92 2.00 5.39 -19.90
N PRO A 93 2.95 4.45 -19.97
CA PRO A 93 4.37 4.74 -20.24
C PRO A 93 4.61 5.62 -21.45
N TYR A 94 3.89 5.41 -22.54
CA TYR A 94 4.05 6.15 -23.79
C TYR A 94 3.55 7.61 -23.72
N HIS A 95 2.75 7.98 -22.71
CA HIS A 95 2.35 9.39 -22.50
C HIS A 95 3.47 10.25 -21.93
N ALA A 96 4.44 9.65 -21.25
CA ALA A 96 5.57 10.34 -20.65
C ALA A 96 6.80 9.40 -20.54
N PRO A 97 7.49 9.09 -21.65
CA PRO A 97 8.58 8.12 -21.66
C PRO A 97 9.71 8.44 -20.66
N ASN A 98 10.08 9.71 -20.54
CA ASN A 98 11.12 10.15 -19.60
C ASN A 98 10.72 9.91 -18.13
N LYS A 99 9.46 10.24 -17.78
CA LYS A 99 8.93 9.93 -16.43
C LYS A 99 8.85 8.42 -16.18
N CYS A 100 8.52 7.64 -17.20
CA CYS A 100 8.51 6.18 -17.11
C CYS A 100 9.90 5.63 -16.83
N GLN A 101 10.93 6.15 -17.50
CA GLN A 101 12.31 5.75 -17.25
C GLN A 101 12.76 6.12 -15.82
N GLN A 102 12.44 7.33 -15.36
CA GLN A 102 12.69 7.72 -13.97
C GLN A 102 11.94 6.82 -12.97
N PHE A 103 10.72 6.41 -13.30
CA PHE A 103 9.93 5.50 -12.44
C PHE A 103 10.55 4.09 -12.37
N LYS A 104 11.10 3.59 -13.46
CA LYS A 104 11.87 2.33 -13.47
C LYS A 104 13.12 2.43 -12.60
N GLN A 105 13.88 3.52 -12.72
CA GLN A 105 15.06 3.76 -11.87
C GLN A 105 14.69 3.90 -10.39
N TYR A 106 13.59 4.56 -10.10
CA TYR A 106 13.05 4.64 -8.73
C TYR A 106 12.74 3.26 -8.16
N ASN A 107 12.01 2.42 -8.91
CA ASN A 107 11.70 1.05 -8.50
C ASN A 107 12.96 0.19 -8.30
N GLN A 108 13.92 0.28 -9.24
CA GLN A 108 15.19 -0.42 -9.12
C GLN A 108 15.93 0.00 -7.84
N ARG A 109 15.96 1.28 -7.54
CA ARG A 109 16.59 1.80 -6.32
C ARG A 109 15.91 1.30 -5.06
N ASP A 110 14.58 1.24 -5.00
CA ASP A 110 13.85 0.71 -3.86
C ASP A 110 14.20 -0.78 -3.61
N VAL A 111 14.35 -1.57 -4.68
CA VAL A 111 14.78 -2.98 -4.60
C VAL A 111 16.22 -3.09 -4.09
N GLU A 112 17.16 -2.30 -4.62
CA GLU A 112 18.56 -2.28 -4.20
C GLU A 112 18.69 -1.96 -2.69
N VAL A 113 18.04 -0.90 -2.24
CA VAL A 113 18.02 -0.50 -0.81
C VAL A 113 17.42 -1.62 0.05
N LYS A 114 16.33 -2.25 -0.39
CA LYS A 114 15.75 -3.40 0.31
C LYS A 114 16.72 -4.57 0.41
N MET A 115 17.47 -4.88 -0.66
CA MET A 115 18.46 -5.94 -0.65
C MET A 115 19.60 -5.65 0.34
N GLU A 116 20.11 -4.44 0.35
CA GLU A 116 21.15 -4.00 1.31
C GLU A 116 20.65 -4.09 2.76
N ILE A 117 19.40 -3.67 3.03
CA ILE A 117 18.78 -3.84 4.35
C ILE A 117 18.74 -5.33 4.72
N THR A 118 18.22 -6.18 3.84
CA THR A 118 18.12 -7.62 4.12
C THR A 118 19.49 -8.22 4.48
N GLN A 119 20.53 -7.90 3.71
CA GLN A 119 21.87 -8.37 3.94
C GLN A 119 22.42 -7.96 5.32
N LYS A 120 22.11 -6.72 5.76
CA LYS A 120 22.50 -6.27 7.10
C LYS A 120 21.74 -6.98 8.22
N LEU A 121 20.46 -7.29 7.99
CA LEU A 121 19.59 -7.95 8.96
C LEU A 121 19.80 -9.47 9.06
N GLU A 122 20.45 -10.11 8.08
CA GLU A 122 20.68 -11.56 8.07
C GLU A 122 21.37 -12.10 9.34
N ARG A 123 22.15 -11.27 10.01
CA ARG A 123 22.79 -11.61 11.29
C ARG A 123 21.79 -11.74 12.45
N PHE A 124 20.58 -11.25 12.28
CA PHE A 124 19.53 -11.23 13.31
C PHE A 124 18.25 -11.83 12.72
N PRO A 125 18.18 -13.16 12.55
CA PRO A 125 17.04 -13.78 11.91
C PRO A 125 15.76 -13.62 12.74
N VAL A 126 14.65 -13.46 12.05
CA VAL A 126 13.33 -13.43 12.69
C VAL A 126 12.99 -14.85 13.15
N PRO A 127 12.52 -15.03 14.39
CA PRO A 127 12.05 -16.32 14.89
C PRO A 127 10.92 -16.89 14.01
N GLN A 128 10.86 -18.21 13.88
CA GLN A 128 9.88 -18.85 12.99
C GLN A 128 8.44 -18.57 13.37
N ASN A 129 8.12 -18.50 14.66
CA ASN A 129 6.79 -18.15 15.16
C ASN A 129 6.33 -16.76 14.71
N GLU A 130 7.24 -15.80 14.53
CA GLU A 130 6.90 -14.47 14.04
C GLU A 130 6.52 -14.49 12.55
N TRP A 131 7.15 -15.34 11.74
CA TRP A 131 6.72 -15.57 10.37
C TRP A 131 5.36 -16.24 10.31
N GLU A 132 5.07 -17.19 11.16
CA GLU A 132 3.77 -17.85 11.26
C GLU A 132 2.68 -16.87 11.66
N ASN A 133 2.94 -16.00 12.64
CA ASN A 133 2.05 -14.91 13.02
C ASN A 133 1.79 -13.96 11.85
N TYR A 134 2.84 -13.58 11.13
CA TYR A 134 2.72 -12.74 9.93
C TYR A 134 1.85 -13.40 8.85
N TRP A 135 2.06 -14.68 8.56
CA TRP A 135 1.26 -15.39 7.56
C TRP A 135 -0.19 -15.56 8.00
N MET A 136 -0.43 -15.77 9.28
CA MET A 136 -1.78 -15.83 9.86
C MET A 136 -2.49 -14.48 9.70
N ASP A 137 -1.82 -13.37 10.05
CA ASP A 137 -2.34 -12.01 9.84
C ASP A 137 -2.70 -11.78 8.37
N GLN A 138 -1.82 -12.17 7.43
CA GLN A 138 -2.08 -12.07 6.00
C GLN A 138 -3.32 -12.88 5.57
N ASN A 139 -3.52 -14.07 6.13
CA ASN A 139 -4.71 -14.89 5.85
C ASN A 139 -5.98 -14.25 6.38
N ILE A 140 -5.94 -13.65 7.57
CA ILE A 140 -7.06 -12.92 8.16
C ILE A 140 -7.42 -11.71 7.29
N ASN A 141 -6.43 -10.92 6.89
CA ASN A 141 -6.63 -9.75 6.05
C ASN A 141 -7.17 -10.11 4.65
N ASP A 142 -6.70 -11.19 4.05
CA ASP A 142 -7.18 -11.66 2.75
C ASP A 142 -8.63 -12.16 2.80
N ARG A 143 -9.03 -12.79 3.90
CA ARG A 143 -10.41 -13.24 4.13
C ARG A 143 -11.34 -12.07 4.36
N GLY A 144 -10.84 -11.02 5.02
CA GLY A 144 -11.62 -9.89 5.47
C GLY A 144 -12.55 -10.21 6.66
N ILE A 145 -13.32 -9.21 7.05
CA ILE A 145 -14.29 -9.29 8.13
C ILE A 145 -15.68 -8.98 7.55
N ARG A 146 -16.67 -9.79 7.93
CA ARG A 146 -18.05 -9.51 7.54
C ARG A 146 -18.55 -8.25 8.26
N ILE A 147 -19.00 -7.30 7.48
CA ILE A 147 -19.57 -6.04 7.98
C ILE A 147 -21.10 -6.08 7.85
N ASP A 148 -21.79 -5.64 8.90
CA ASP A 148 -23.23 -5.39 8.83
C ASP A 148 -23.50 -4.12 8.02
N GLN A 149 -23.86 -4.30 6.75
CA GLN A 149 -24.14 -3.21 5.82
C GLN A 149 -25.33 -2.35 6.26
N GLN A 150 -26.32 -2.94 6.93
CA GLN A 150 -27.48 -2.19 7.41
C GLN A 150 -27.06 -1.24 8.54
N LEU A 151 -26.26 -1.74 9.49
CA LEU A 151 -25.70 -0.91 10.56
C LEU A 151 -24.86 0.23 10.01
N VAL A 152 -23.97 -0.05 9.07
CA VAL A 152 -23.12 0.98 8.42
C VAL A 152 -23.96 2.03 7.71
N ASN A 153 -24.93 1.63 6.91
CA ASN A 153 -25.81 2.55 6.19
C ASN A 153 -26.64 3.41 7.14
N ASN A 154 -27.12 2.85 8.24
CA ASN A 154 -27.87 3.60 9.26
C ASN A 154 -26.93 4.58 9.99
N ALA A 155 -25.72 4.19 10.33
CA ALA A 155 -24.73 5.07 10.94
C ALA A 155 -24.38 6.26 10.03
N ILE A 156 -24.19 6.03 8.72
CA ILE A 156 -23.95 7.09 7.73
C ILE A 156 -25.15 8.07 7.66
N LYS A 157 -26.40 7.53 7.66
CA LYS A 157 -27.60 8.37 7.67
C LYS A 157 -27.69 9.22 8.94
N CYS A 158 -27.44 8.64 10.11
CA CYS A 158 -27.43 9.37 11.37
C CYS A 158 -26.35 10.48 11.36
N GLN A 159 -25.16 10.18 10.86
CA GLN A 159 -24.08 11.15 10.77
C GLN A 159 -24.45 12.33 9.83
N SER A 160 -25.05 12.06 8.66
CA SER A 160 -25.47 13.13 7.74
C SER A 160 -26.51 14.05 8.37
N VAL A 161 -27.54 13.48 9.01
CA VAL A 161 -28.58 14.26 9.71
C VAL A 161 -27.96 15.11 10.83
N PHE A 162 -27.10 14.53 11.64
CA PHE A 162 -26.42 15.27 12.71
C PHE A 162 -25.54 16.39 12.17
N HIS A 163 -24.79 16.14 11.10
CA HIS A 163 -23.93 17.14 10.47
C HIS A 163 -24.72 18.29 9.87
N ASP A 164 -25.88 18.02 9.26
CA ASP A 164 -26.75 19.07 8.69
C ASP A 164 -27.39 19.89 9.80
N GLN A 165 -27.84 19.27 10.89
CA GLN A 165 -28.36 19.98 12.06
C GLN A 165 -27.30 20.87 12.72
N TYR A 166 -26.07 20.38 12.84
CA TYR A 166 -24.96 21.15 13.43
C TYR A 166 -24.56 22.34 12.55
N ARG A 167 -24.51 22.16 11.24
CA ARG A 167 -24.28 23.27 10.28
C ARG A 167 -25.38 24.34 10.39
N THR A 168 -26.62 23.92 10.47
CA THR A 168 -27.78 24.83 10.57
C THR A 168 -27.74 25.65 11.86
N CYS A 169 -27.35 25.04 12.99
CA CYS A 169 -27.13 25.74 14.24
C CYS A 169 -26.01 26.80 14.15
N GLN A 170 -24.94 26.54 13.43
CA GLN A 170 -23.81 27.48 13.28
C GLN A 170 -24.09 28.63 12.31
N THR A 171 -24.91 28.38 11.27
CA THR A 171 -25.20 29.38 10.23
C THR A 171 -26.45 30.19 10.46
N GLY A 172 -27.24 29.90 11.51
CA GLY A 172 -28.48 30.62 11.84
C GLY A 172 -29.61 30.45 10.79
N HIS A 173 -29.46 29.57 9.82
CA HIS A 173 -30.48 29.33 8.81
C HIS A 173 -31.33 28.11 9.21
N SER A 174 -32.64 28.31 9.35
CA SER A 174 -33.59 27.21 9.60
C SER A 174 -33.59 26.20 8.43
N PRO A 175 -33.66 24.89 8.70
CA PRO A 175 -33.77 23.89 7.64
C PRO A 175 -35.08 24.11 6.88
N THR A 176 -34.99 24.25 5.56
CA THR A 176 -36.16 24.18 4.68
C THR A 176 -36.80 22.80 4.86
N ARG A 177 -38.04 22.78 5.36
CA ARG A 177 -38.85 21.55 5.49
C ARG A 177 -38.88 20.85 4.13
N LEU A 178 -38.32 19.66 4.06
CA LEU A 178 -38.61 18.73 2.96
C LEU A 178 -40.12 18.40 3.06
N SER A 179 -40.91 18.93 2.10
CA SER A 179 -42.29 18.52 1.87
C SER A 179 -42.33 17.03 1.52
N LYS A 180 -43.34 16.38 2.07
CA LYS A 180 -43.67 14.95 1.98
C LYS A 180 -43.72 14.42 0.55
#